data_38f62455da8fb997f3a966104108a209
#
_entry.id   38f62455da8fb997f3a966104108a209
#
_cell.length_a   1.000
_cell.length_b   1.000
_cell.length_c   1.000
_cell.angle_alpha   90.00
_cell.angle_beta   90.00
_cell.angle_gamma   90.00
#
_symmetry.space_group_name_H-M   'P 1'
#
loop_
_entity.id
_entity.type
_entity.pdbx_description
1 polymer ?
#
loop_
_entity_poly.entity_id
_entity_poly.type
_entity_poly.pdbx_seq_one_letter_code
_entity_poly.pdbx_strand_id
1 'polypeptide(L)'
;YTGARGTAFVHGELRVAGTFTQERSNFLVAEGPNADGDVFHDGGRVSIVDNPALENASTRGEVVIGAFGGHGRYTLTAGAFTTGHNVYLGGATTNDLFRWHANGDVLQQYHDARGVLSVSGGSFTTAKNLILGRDGTGVVALSGTGVVAAASLVVSNTVGQAASEIRFTVDAARRCGTIDPATRLVFLPGARVVVDVAAEAAKKTPRRVPVWAFDTAPEGLENVTFDLVGAEGIRAPNGLALSDDGRTLAWNVAHGTVLFLR
;
A
#
# COMPACT_ATOMS: atom_id res chain seq x y z
N TYR A 1 3.12 -25.46 -3.23
CA TYR A 1 2.65 -25.37 -4.62
C TYR A 1 3.76 -24.76 -5.46
N THR A 2 4.35 -25.53 -6.34
CA THR A 2 5.41 -25.05 -7.23
C THR A 2 4.93 -25.17 -8.68
N GLY A 3 4.98 -24.05 -9.44
CA GLY A 3 4.91 -24.11 -10.88
C GLY A 3 3.51 -24.08 -11.50
N ALA A 4 2.56 -23.35 -10.97
CA ALA A 4 1.35 -23.05 -11.73
C ALA A 4 1.68 -22.11 -12.88
N ARG A 5 1.58 -22.60 -14.12
CA ARG A 5 1.61 -21.76 -15.31
C ARG A 5 0.20 -21.26 -15.55
N GLY A 6 0.00 -19.96 -15.46
CA GLY A 6 -1.31 -19.36 -15.67
C GLY A 6 -1.61 -18.25 -14.69
N THR A 7 -2.71 -17.54 -14.88
CA THR A 7 -3.18 -16.51 -13.95
C THR A 7 -3.68 -17.18 -12.67
N ALA A 8 -3.21 -16.71 -11.53
CA ALA A 8 -3.80 -17.08 -10.24
C ALA A 8 -4.87 -16.06 -9.89
N PHE A 9 -6.09 -16.53 -9.75
CA PHE A 9 -7.22 -15.74 -9.27
C PHE A 9 -7.50 -16.12 -7.81
N VAL A 10 -7.65 -15.13 -6.96
CA VAL A 10 -8.10 -15.31 -5.58
C VAL A 10 -9.47 -14.65 -5.45
N HIS A 11 -10.51 -15.49 -5.50
CA HIS A 11 -11.85 -15.11 -5.13
C HIS A 11 -12.20 -15.90 -3.86
N GLY A 12 -12.48 -15.21 -2.76
CA GLY A 12 -12.59 -15.82 -1.44
C GLY A 12 -11.28 -15.69 -0.65
N GLU A 13 -10.87 -16.73 0.08
CA GLU A 13 -9.75 -16.68 1.01
C GLU A 13 -8.58 -17.59 0.56
N LEU A 14 -7.37 -17.04 0.59
CA LEU A 14 -6.11 -17.77 0.44
C LEU A 14 -5.25 -17.57 1.68
N ARG A 15 -4.81 -18.66 2.33
CA ARG A 15 -3.84 -18.61 3.44
C ARG A 15 -2.48 -19.13 2.99
N VAL A 16 -1.42 -18.36 3.30
CA VAL A 16 -0.05 -18.73 2.99
C VAL A 16 0.80 -18.69 4.26
N ALA A 17 1.24 -19.86 4.70
CA ALA A 17 2.19 -20.05 5.80
C ALA A 17 3.52 -20.68 5.34
N GLY A 18 3.55 -21.23 4.13
CA GLY A 18 4.70 -21.87 3.51
C GLY A 18 5.23 -21.10 2.31
N THR A 19 5.73 -21.82 1.31
CA THR A 19 6.23 -21.22 0.08
C THR A 19 5.20 -21.35 -1.04
N PHE A 20 4.86 -20.22 -1.66
CA PHE A 20 4.06 -20.12 -2.86
C PHE A 20 4.90 -19.45 -3.94
N THR A 21 5.08 -20.11 -5.09
CA THR A 21 5.78 -19.53 -6.24
C THR A 21 4.88 -19.59 -7.44
N GLN A 22 4.68 -18.46 -8.11
CA GLN A 22 4.01 -18.36 -9.38
C GLN A 22 4.99 -17.91 -10.46
N GLU A 23 5.10 -18.72 -11.49
CA GLU A 23 5.87 -18.38 -12.67
C GLU A 23 4.91 -17.96 -13.78
N ARG A 24 5.12 -16.78 -14.33
CA ARG A 24 4.40 -16.23 -15.48
C ARG A 24 2.91 -16.09 -15.26
N SER A 25 2.48 -14.93 -15.22
CA SER A 25 1.10 -14.54 -15.34
C SER A 25 0.66 -13.67 -14.17
N ASN A 26 -0.51 -13.11 -14.29
CA ASN A 26 -1.03 -12.20 -13.27
C ASN A 26 -1.37 -12.95 -11.98
N PHE A 27 -1.09 -12.31 -10.87
CA PHE A 27 -1.62 -12.69 -9.57
C PHE A 27 -2.72 -11.68 -9.21
N LEU A 28 -3.97 -12.12 -9.30
CA LEU A 28 -5.13 -11.26 -9.13
C LEU A 28 -5.87 -11.63 -7.85
N VAL A 29 -6.12 -10.64 -7.00
CA VAL A 29 -6.94 -10.76 -5.78
C VAL A 29 -8.20 -9.95 -5.98
N ALA A 30 -9.34 -10.60 -6.08
CA ALA A 30 -10.64 -10.07 -6.46
C ALA A 30 -10.66 -9.40 -7.84
N GLU A 31 -11.17 -10.11 -8.82
CA GLU A 31 -11.34 -9.61 -10.19
C GLU A 31 -12.82 -9.56 -10.55
N GLY A 32 -13.25 -8.42 -11.01
CA GLY A 32 -14.61 -8.21 -11.51
C GLY A 32 -15.57 -7.61 -10.47
N PRO A 33 -16.68 -7.07 -10.94
CA PRO A 33 -17.64 -6.39 -10.09
C PRO A 33 -18.22 -7.36 -9.05
N ASN A 34 -18.31 -6.87 -7.82
CA ASN A 34 -18.75 -7.64 -6.65
C ASN A 34 -17.88 -8.84 -6.28
N ALA A 35 -16.68 -8.97 -6.83
CA ALA A 35 -15.73 -9.98 -6.38
C ALA A 35 -15.03 -9.51 -5.11
N ASP A 36 -15.01 -10.37 -4.08
CA ASP A 36 -14.20 -10.19 -2.88
C ASP A 36 -13.09 -11.24 -2.84
N GLY A 37 -11.88 -10.82 -2.44
CA GLY A 37 -10.75 -11.71 -2.31
C GLY A 37 -9.82 -11.28 -1.19
N ASP A 38 -9.48 -12.24 -0.32
CA ASP A 38 -8.57 -12.03 0.80
C ASP A 38 -7.38 -12.98 0.72
N VAL A 39 -6.18 -12.44 0.85
CA VAL A 39 -4.95 -13.21 1.04
C VAL A 39 -4.41 -12.95 2.43
N PHE A 40 -4.24 -14.01 3.21
CA PHE A 40 -3.60 -14.00 4.52
C PHE A 40 -2.24 -14.66 4.43
N HIS A 41 -1.18 -13.87 4.61
CA HIS A 41 0.20 -14.32 4.58
C HIS A 41 0.80 -14.15 5.97
N ASP A 42 0.84 -15.24 6.73
CA ASP A 42 1.27 -15.27 8.12
C ASP A 42 2.63 -15.98 8.33
N GLY A 43 3.32 -16.31 7.26
CA GLY A 43 4.65 -16.89 7.27
C GLY A 43 5.13 -17.36 5.90
N GLY A 44 6.39 -17.82 5.83
CA GLY A 44 6.96 -18.35 4.59
C GLY A 44 7.22 -17.30 3.52
N ARG A 45 7.08 -17.67 2.27
CA ARG A 45 7.42 -16.83 1.12
C ARG A 45 6.40 -16.93 -0.01
N VAL A 46 5.99 -15.79 -0.54
CA VAL A 46 5.26 -15.67 -1.81
C VAL A 46 6.19 -15.03 -2.82
N SER A 47 6.37 -15.67 -3.98
CA SER A 47 7.22 -15.17 -5.06
C SER A 47 6.45 -15.19 -6.39
N ILE A 48 6.30 -14.03 -7.00
CA ILE A 48 5.75 -13.88 -8.34
C ILE A 48 6.92 -13.52 -9.24
N VAL A 49 7.35 -14.49 -10.05
CA VAL A 49 8.61 -14.37 -10.80
C VAL A 49 8.40 -14.32 -12.30
N ASP A 50 9.26 -13.57 -12.97
CA ASP A 50 9.42 -13.64 -14.42
C ASP A 50 10.10 -14.95 -14.81
N ASN A 51 9.61 -15.58 -15.86
CA ASN A 51 10.36 -16.64 -16.49
C ASN A 51 11.00 -16.10 -17.78
N PRO A 52 12.31 -15.79 -17.78
CA PRO A 52 13.00 -15.17 -18.91
C PRO A 52 13.06 -16.06 -20.15
N ALA A 53 12.80 -17.38 -20.02
CA ALA A 53 12.75 -18.30 -21.15
C ALA A 53 11.54 -18.07 -22.08
N LEU A 54 10.70 -17.09 -21.78
CA LEU A 54 9.49 -16.81 -22.51
C LEU A 54 9.53 -15.42 -23.13
N GLU A 55 9.92 -15.38 -24.36
CA GLU A 55 10.15 -14.16 -25.14
C GLU A 55 8.91 -13.29 -25.40
N ASN A 56 7.72 -13.74 -25.04
CA ASN A 56 6.51 -12.95 -25.29
C ASN A 56 6.23 -11.93 -24.18
N ALA A 57 6.44 -10.67 -24.49
CA ALA A 57 6.18 -9.52 -23.61
C ALA A 57 4.71 -9.43 -23.11
N SER A 58 3.80 -10.19 -23.68
CA SER A 58 2.37 -10.22 -23.31
C SER A 58 2.04 -11.08 -22.09
N THR A 59 3.03 -11.75 -21.51
CA THR A 59 2.85 -12.66 -20.37
C THR A 59 3.60 -12.21 -19.14
N ARG A 60 3.98 -10.93 -19.06
CA ARG A 60 4.59 -10.36 -17.87
C ARG A 60 3.53 -10.29 -16.78
N GLY A 61 3.72 -11.12 -15.76
CA GLY A 61 2.77 -11.19 -14.65
C GLY A 61 2.72 -9.90 -13.86
N GLU A 62 1.55 -9.33 -13.72
CA GLU A 62 1.30 -8.23 -12.81
C GLU A 62 0.62 -8.74 -11.55
N VAL A 63 0.82 -8.03 -10.45
CA VAL A 63 0.11 -8.27 -9.20
C VAL A 63 -0.97 -7.21 -9.07
N VAL A 64 -2.23 -7.63 -9.01
CA VAL A 64 -3.35 -6.70 -8.88
C VAL A 64 -4.21 -7.12 -7.69
N ILE A 65 -4.39 -6.20 -6.77
CA ILE A 65 -5.25 -6.37 -5.60
C ILE A 65 -6.44 -5.43 -5.79
N GLY A 66 -7.63 -6.01 -6.02
CA GLY A 66 -8.83 -5.31 -6.45
C GLY A 66 -8.74 -4.89 -7.92
N ALA A 67 -9.22 -5.74 -8.82
CA ALA A 67 -9.24 -5.48 -10.25
C ALA A 67 -10.67 -5.39 -10.77
N PHE A 68 -10.94 -4.50 -11.73
CA PHE A 68 -12.21 -4.41 -12.46
C PHE A 68 -13.45 -4.36 -11.57
N GLY A 69 -13.48 -3.49 -10.57
CA GLY A 69 -14.58 -3.38 -9.61
C GLY A 69 -14.54 -4.39 -8.48
N GLY A 70 -13.51 -5.21 -8.39
CA GLY A 70 -13.30 -6.14 -7.28
C GLY A 70 -12.71 -5.48 -6.04
N HIS A 71 -12.99 -6.04 -4.87
CA HIS A 71 -12.47 -5.62 -3.58
C HIS A 71 -11.46 -6.64 -3.06
N GLY A 72 -10.17 -6.38 -3.32
CA GLY A 72 -9.08 -7.25 -2.92
C GLY A 72 -8.38 -6.79 -1.65
N ARG A 73 -7.98 -7.74 -0.82
CA ARG A 73 -7.14 -7.49 0.35
C ARG A 73 -5.98 -8.47 0.41
N TYR A 74 -4.79 -7.95 0.66
CA TYR A 74 -3.60 -8.75 0.98
C TYR A 74 -3.10 -8.35 2.36
N THR A 75 -3.10 -9.29 3.30
CA THR A 75 -2.65 -9.09 4.69
C THR A 75 -1.38 -9.89 4.92
N LEU A 76 -0.27 -9.19 5.20
CA LEU A 76 1.03 -9.76 5.53
C LEU A 76 1.34 -9.49 6.99
N THR A 77 1.39 -10.55 7.81
CA THR A 77 1.71 -10.47 9.23
C THR A 77 3.09 -11.02 9.55
N ALA A 78 3.61 -11.90 8.70
CA ALA A 78 4.97 -12.44 8.78
C ALA A 78 5.40 -13.03 7.43
N GLY A 79 6.71 -13.25 7.24
CA GLY A 79 7.24 -13.82 5.99
C GLY A 79 7.64 -12.77 4.96
N ALA A 80 7.72 -13.18 3.70
CA ALA A 80 8.16 -12.29 2.63
C ALA A 80 7.34 -12.48 1.35
N PHE A 81 6.85 -11.38 0.79
CA PHE A 81 6.34 -11.29 -0.56
C PHE A 81 7.38 -10.65 -1.46
N THR A 82 7.63 -11.24 -2.62
CA THR A 82 8.58 -10.69 -3.61
C THR A 82 8.02 -10.81 -5.03
N THR A 83 8.21 -9.75 -5.82
CA THR A 83 7.89 -9.78 -7.26
C THR A 83 8.84 -8.91 -8.07
N GLY A 84 9.10 -9.32 -9.31
CA GLY A 84 9.80 -8.52 -10.31
C GLY A 84 8.90 -7.59 -11.11
N HIS A 85 7.59 -7.54 -10.81
CA HIS A 85 6.56 -6.87 -11.59
C HIS A 85 5.97 -5.65 -10.89
N ASN A 86 5.17 -4.88 -11.63
CA ASN A 86 4.35 -3.85 -11.00
C ASN A 86 3.28 -4.50 -10.10
N VAL A 87 2.96 -3.78 -9.05
CA VAL A 87 1.85 -4.10 -8.14
C VAL A 87 0.83 -2.96 -8.20
N TYR A 88 -0.43 -3.30 -8.39
CA TYR A 88 -1.53 -2.35 -8.45
C TYR A 88 -2.50 -2.61 -7.30
N LEU A 89 -2.90 -1.55 -6.62
CA LEU A 89 -3.94 -1.57 -5.58
C LEU A 89 -5.11 -0.70 -6.06
N GLY A 90 -6.29 -1.31 -6.23
CA GLY A 90 -7.47 -0.63 -6.73
C GLY A 90 -7.35 -0.24 -8.20
N GLY A 91 -7.45 -1.24 -9.07
CA GLY A 91 -7.37 -1.11 -10.51
C GLY A 91 -6.06 -1.55 -11.12
N ALA A 92 -6.08 -1.82 -12.40
CA ALA A 92 -4.95 -2.29 -13.19
C ALA A 92 -4.72 -1.41 -14.42
N THR A 93 -3.60 -1.59 -15.06
CA THR A 93 -3.38 -0.95 -16.36
C THR A 93 -4.18 -1.62 -17.44
N THR A 94 -4.76 -0.80 -18.26
CA THR A 94 -5.63 -1.18 -19.36
C THR A 94 -4.97 -2.07 -20.42
N ASN A 95 -3.67 -1.98 -20.64
CA ASN A 95 -3.05 -2.56 -21.84
C ASN A 95 -2.74 -4.07 -21.76
N ASP A 96 -2.47 -4.62 -20.58
CA ASP A 96 -2.01 -6.00 -20.47
C ASP A 96 -3.10 -6.99 -19.99
N LEU A 97 -4.08 -6.51 -19.23
CA LEU A 97 -5.23 -7.31 -18.81
C LEU A 97 -6.36 -7.34 -19.85
N PHE A 98 -6.43 -6.33 -20.71
CA PHE A 98 -7.46 -6.21 -21.77
C PHE A 98 -7.51 -7.34 -22.78
N ARG A 99 -6.43 -8.05 -23.00
CA ARG A 99 -6.39 -9.14 -23.99
C ARG A 99 -7.24 -10.34 -23.62
N TRP A 100 -7.71 -10.41 -22.37
CA TRP A 100 -8.53 -11.51 -21.87
C TRP A 100 -10.03 -11.25 -21.96
N HIS A 101 -10.44 -10.00 -21.95
CA HIS A 101 -11.84 -9.62 -22.09
C HIS A 101 -12.08 -9.09 -23.50
N ALA A 102 -12.71 -9.90 -24.34
CA ALA A 102 -12.98 -9.60 -25.74
C ALA A 102 -13.86 -8.35 -26.00
N ASN A 103 -14.36 -7.71 -24.94
CA ASN A 103 -15.23 -6.55 -25.02
C ASN A 103 -14.64 -5.37 -24.23
N GLY A 104 -13.77 -4.60 -24.89
CA GLY A 104 -13.12 -3.40 -24.29
C GLY A 104 -14.06 -2.37 -23.67
N ASP A 105 -15.31 -2.35 -24.08
CA ASP A 105 -16.33 -1.41 -23.57
C ASP A 105 -16.79 -1.71 -22.13
N VAL A 106 -16.66 -2.94 -21.66
CA VAL A 106 -17.12 -3.34 -20.33
C VAL A 106 -16.17 -2.87 -19.23
N LEU A 107 -14.88 -2.74 -19.55
CA LEU A 107 -13.85 -2.46 -18.55
C LEU A 107 -13.78 -0.99 -18.14
N GLN A 108 -14.25 -0.07 -18.97
CA GLN A 108 -14.32 1.35 -18.62
C GLN A 108 -15.43 1.67 -17.60
N GLN A 109 -16.30 0.72 -17.28
CA GLN A 109 -17.45 0.93 -16.40
C GLN A 109 -17.16 0.61 -14.92
N TYR A 110 -16.02 -0.02 -14.62
CA TYR A 110 -15.73 -0.51 -13.26
C TYR A 110 -14.60 0.29 -12.59
N HIS A 111 -14.93 1.53 -12.21
CA HIS A 111 -13.99 2.41 -11.51
C HIS A 111 -14.03 2.29 -9.97
N ASP A 112 -14.83 1.37 -9.43
CA ASP A 112 -15.01 1.16 -7.99
C ASP A 112 -14.09 0.07 -7.40
N ALA A 113 -13.10 -0.35 -8.14
CA ALA A 113 -12.10 -1.30 -7.67
C ALA A 113 -11.43 -0.81 -6.37
N ARG A 114 -11.28 -1.72 -5.41
CA ARG A 114 -10.62 -1.41 -4.14
C ARG A 114 -9.53 -2.43 -3.84
N GLY A 115 -8.29 -1.94 -3.68
CA GLY A 115 -7.17 -2.75 -3.30
C GLY A 115 -6.58 -2.32 -1.96
N VAL A 116 -6.42 -3.26 -1.03
CA VAL A 116 -5.82 -3.01 0.28
C VAL A 116 -4.63 -3.93 0.49
N LEU A 117 -3.46 -3.35 0.73
CA LEU A 117 -2.26 -4.03 1.19
C LEU A 117 -2.02 -3.67 2.65
N SER A 118 -2.18 -4.62 3.56
CA SER A 118 -1.90 -4.44 4.98
C SER A 118 -0.63 -5.20 5.37
N VAL A 119 0.37 -4.50 5.91
CA VAL A 119 1.66 -5.09 6.31
C VAL A 119 1.94 -4.74 7.76
N SER A 120 1.82 -5.70 8.65
CA SER A 120 2.07 -5.54 10.09
C SER A 120 3.36 -6.22 10.57
N GLY A 121 3.89 -7.12 9.75
CA GLY A 121 5.17 -7.80 9.95
C GLY A 121 5.66 -8.41 8.65
N GLY A 122 6.94 -8.80 8.60
CA GLY A 122 7.55 -9.29 7.37
C GLY A 122 7.82 -8.20 6.34
N SER A 123 8.04 -8.59 5.07
CA SER A 123 8.40 -7.68 3.99
C SER A 123 7.59 -7.91 2.72
N PHE A 124 7.08 -6.83 2.15
CA PHE A 124 6.43 -6.80 0.84
C PHE A 124 7.32 -6.02 -0.13
N THR A 125 7.88 -6.70 -1.12
CA THR A 125 8.88 -6.12 -2.03
C THR A 125 8.50 -6.30 -3.48
N THR A 126 8.55 -5.22 -4.25
CA THR A 126 8.51 -5.26 -5.71
C THR A 126 9.75 -4.58 -6.28
N ALA A 127 10.37 -5.21 -7.29
CA ALA A 127 11.49 -4.60 -8.00
C ALA A 127 11.07 -3.45 -8.94
N LYS A 128 9.75 -3.25 -9.12
CA LYS A 128 9.18 -2.19 -9.96
C LYS A 128 8.28 -1.26 -9.14
N ASN A 129 7.17 -0.84 -9.71
CA ASN A 129 6.30 0.16 -9.10
C ASN A 129 5.20 -0.49 -8.25
N LEU A 130 4.90 0.14 -7.14
CA LEU A 130 3.67 -0.06 -6.38
C LEU A 130 2.75 1.14 -6.66
N ILE A 131 1.59 0.89 -7.28
CA ILE A 131 0.70 1.92 -7.79
C ILE A 131 -0.65 1.81 -7.10
N LEU A 132 -1.08 2.87 -6.45
CA LEU A 132 -2.35 2.97 -5.75
C LEU A 132 -3.35 3.77 -6.57
N GLY A 133 -4.58 3.30 -6.63
CA GLY A 133 -5.73 4.07 -7.10
C GLY A 133 -5.71 4.42 -8.58
N ARG A 134 -5.23 3.55 -9.44
CA ARG A 134 -5.18 3.85 -10.88
C ARG A 134 -6.57 3.91 -11.53
N ASP A 135 -7.45 2.96 -11.20
CA ASP A 135 -8.82 2.90 -11.71
C ASP A 135 -9.86 2.71 -10.58
N GLY A 136 -9.46 3.00 -9.36
CA GLY A 136 -10.30 2.85 -8.17
C GLY A 136 -9.60 3.44 -6.95
N THR A 137 -9.67 2.73 -5.82
CA THR A 137 -9.05 3.16 -4.56
C THR A 137 -7.99 2.17 -4.11
N GLY A 138 -6.77 2.65 -3.88
CA GLY A 138 -5.65 1.87 -3.35
C GLY A 138 -5.29 2.30 -1.92
N VAL A 139 -5.05 1.32 -1.05
CA VAL A 139 -4.62 1.56 0.33
C VAL A 139 -3.39 0.72 0.66
N VAL A 140 -2.34 1.36 1.16
CA VAL A 140 -1.24 0.70 1.86
C VAL A 140 -1.38 1.00 3.33
N ALA A 141 -1.61 -0.03 4.16
CA ALA A 141 -1.71 0.09 5.61
C ALA A 141 -0.50 -0.57 6.28
N LEU A 142 0.24 0.21 7.04
CA LEU A 142 1.48 -0.18 7.71
C LEU A 142 1.33 -0.13 9.22
N SER A 143 1.81 -1.16 9.90
CA SER A 143 1.84 -1.21 11.36
C SER A 143 2.98 -2.10 11.87
N GLY A 144 3.22 -2.10 13.16
CA GLY A 144 4.18 -2.99 13.81
C GLY A 144 5.59 -2.91 13.23
N THR A 145 6.07 -4.01 12.66
CA THR A 145 7.40 -4.14 12.04
C THR A 145 7.34 -4.42 10.54
N GLY A 146 6.17 -4.22 9.92
CA GLY A 146 5.99 -4.44 8.48
C GLY A 146 6.84 -3.52 7.63
N VAL A 147 7.36 -4.03 6.53
CA VAL A 147 8.19 -3.28 5.58
C VAL A 147 7.60 -3.38 4.18
N VAL A 148 7.50 -2.25 3.49
CA VAL A 148 7.16 -2.18 2.07
C VAL A 148 8.34 -1.57 1.32
N ALA A 149 8.79 -2.22 0.24
CA ALA A 149 9.84 -1.73 -0.64
C ALA A 149 9.41 -1.81 -2.10
N ALA A 150 9.73 -0.77 -2.87
CA ALA A 150 9.45 -0.69 -4.30
C ALA A 150 10.49 0.20 -4.99
N ALA A 151 10.67 0.06 -6.31
CA ALA A 151 11.46 1.05 -7.04
C ALA A 151 10.76 2.42 -7.00
N SER A 152 9.42 2.45 -7.14
CA SER A 152 8.66 3.64 -6.80
C SER A 152 7.28 3.28 -6.22
N LEU A 153 6.77 4.15 -5.37
CA LEU A 153 5.41 4.13 -4.85
C LEU A 153 4.67 5.34 -5.41
N VAL A 154 3.65 5.09 -6.21
CA VAL A 154 2.83 6.12 -6.83
C VAL A 154 1.44 6.08 -6.19
N VAL A 155 1.04 7.18 -5.59
CA VAL A 155 -0.31 7.35 -5.04
C VAL A 155 -1.11 8.22 -5.99
N SER A 156 -2.08 7.62 -6.65
CA SER A 156 -2.98 8.30 -7.59
C SER A 156 -4.42 8.19 -7.13
N ASN A 157 -5.28 8.97 -7.74
CA ASN A 157 -6.71 8.93 -7.49
C ASN A 157 -7.50 8.92 -8.79
N THR A 158 -8.53 8.12 -8.81
CA THR A 158 -9.54 8.14 -9.86
C THR A 158 -10.59 9.19 -9.52
N VAL A 159 -10.94 10.02 -10.49
CA VAL A 159 -11.96 11.06 -10.31
C VAL A 159 -13.28 10.42 -9.89
N GLY A 160 -13.90 10.96 -8.84
CA GLY A 160 -15.15 10.46 -8.31
C GLY A 160 -15.05 9.26 -7.36
N GLN A 161 -13.84 8.77 -7.12
CA GLN A 161 -13.58 7.70 -6.15
C GLN A 161 -13.03 8.25 -4.82
N ALA A 162 -13.05 7.40 -3.79
CA ALA A 162 -12.40 7.72 -2.53
C ALA A 162 -10.89 7.90 -2.73
N ALA A 163 -10.28 8.76 -1.93
CA ALA A 163 -8.84 9.01 -2.00
C ALA A 163 -8.04 7.74 -1.73
N SER A 164 -7.03 7.49 -2.56
CA SER A 164 -6.03 6.48 -2.26
C SER A 164 -5.11 6.96 -1.16
N GLU A 165 -4.71 6.05 -0.27
CA GLU A 165 -4.00 6.46 0.94
C GLU A 165 -2.84 5.53 1.32
N ILE A 166 -1.86 6.13 1.99
CA ILE A 166 -0.88 5.44 2.80
C ILE A 166 -1.25 5.68 4.25
N ARG A 167 -1.49 4.61 5.00
CA ARG A 167 -1.87 4.65 6.41
C ARG A 167 -0.78 4.06 7.28
N PHE A 168 -0.32 4.81 8.27
CA PHE A 168 0.56 4.34 9.31
C PHE A 168 -0.22 4.22 10.62
N THR A 169 -0.22 3.03 11.23
CA THR A 169 -0.78 2.83 12.56
C THR A 169 0.34 2.76 13.58
N VAL A 170 0.45 3.78 14.41
CA VAL A 170 1.43 3.87 15.50
C VAL A 170 0.91 3.09 16.70
N ASP A 171 1.54 1.96 17.03
CA ASP A 171 1.16 1.11 18.17
C ASP A 171 1.64 1.68 19.51
N ALA A 172 1.24 1.04 20.62
CA ALA A 172 1.64 1.43 21.97
C ALA A 172 3.16 1.38 22.20
N ALA A 173 3.90 0.60 21.41
CA ALA A 173 5.35 0.55 21.40
C ALA A 173 5.98 1.56 20.42
N ARG A 174 5.14 2.40 19.78
CA ARG A 174 5.50 3.42 18.79
C ARG A 174 6.11 2.88 17.50
N ARG A 175 5.73 1.69 17.12
CA ARG A 175 6.07 1.09 15.83
C ARG A 175 4.90 1.34 14.89
N CYS A 176 5.19 1.63 13.64
CA CYS A 176 4.16 1.89 12.62
C CYS A 176 4.41 1.18 11.29
N GLY A 177 5.39 0.27 11.26
CA GLY A 177 5.90 -0.24 10.00
C GLY A 177 6.70 0.83 9.25
N THR A 178 7.22 0.49 8.08
CA THR A 178 8.01 1.43 7.29
C THR A 178 7.88 1.18 5.80
N ILE A 179 8.04 2.22 5.01
CA ILE A 179 8.36 2.12 3.60
C ILE A 179 9.87 2.32 3.49
N ASP A 180 10.54 1.47 2.72
CA ASP A 180 11.99 1.56 2.50
C ASP A 180 12.34 2.99 2.07
N PRO A 181 13.28 3.67 2.75
CA PRO A 181 13.68 5.04 2.43
C PRO A 181 14.17 5.22 0.99
N ALA A 182 14.70 4.18 0.36
CA ALA A 182 15.16 4.19 -1.02
C ALA A 182 14.00 4.17 -2.04
N THR A 183 12.77 3.90 -1.61
CA THR A 183 11.60 3.92 -2.49
C THR A 183 11.31 5.34 -2.95
N ARG A 184 11.33 5.58 -4.27
CA ARG A 184 10.91 6.87 -4.84
C ARG A 184 9.41 7.06 -4.65
N LEU A 185 9.02 8.21 -4.13
CA LEU A 185 7.62 8.53 -3.83
C LEU A 185 7.08 9.57 -4.79
N VAL A 186 5.89 9.30 -5.32
CA VAL A 186 5.19 10.20 -6.22
C VAL A 186 3.73 10.32 -5.79
N PHE A 187 3.32 11.53 -5.45
CA PHE A 187 1.94 11.83 -5.07
C PHE A 187 1.25 12.62 -6.17
N LEU A 188 0.18 12.07 -6.70
CA LEU A 188 -0.72 12.75 -7.62
C LEU A 188 -1.83 13.48 -6.86
N PRO A 189 -2.54 14.44 -7.48
CA PRO A 189 -3.56 15.23 -6.83
C PRO A 189 -4.60 14.38 -6.08
N GLY A 190 -4.88 14.76 -4.83
CA GLY A 190 -5.84 14.09 -3.97
C GLY A 190 -5.27 12.89 -3.20
N ALA A 191 -3.97 12.62 -3.27
CA ALA A 191 -3.32 11.61 -2.45
C ALA A 191 -3.45 11.91 -0.95
N ARG A 192 -3.54 10.85 -0.14
CA ARG A 192 -3.73 10.99 1.30
C ARG A 192 -2.69 10.20 2.08
N VAL A 193 -2.18 10.78 3.14
CA VAL A 193 -1.35 10.10 4.15
C VAL A 193 -2.04 10.20 5.50
N VAL A 194 -2.35 9.08 6.10
CA VAL A 194 -3.03 8.99 7.39
C VAL A 194 -2.06 8.43 8.43
N VAL A 195 -1.94 9.11 9.55
CA VAL A 195 -1.26 8.59 10.73
C VAL A 195 -2.29 8.34 11.82
N ASP A 196 -2.53 7.07 12.10
CA ASP A 196 -3.47 6.59 13.11
C ASP A 196 -2.68 6.24 14.38
N VAL A 197 -2.95 6.91 15.47
CA VAL A 197 -2.19 6.79 16.71
C VAL A 197 -3.01 6.05 17.74
N ALA A 198 -2.54 4.89 18.18
CA ALA A 198 -3.16 4.18 19.29
C ALA A 198 -3.20 5.04 20.55
N ALA A 199 -4.31 5.05 21.26
CA ALA A 199 -4.54 5.89 22.44
C ALA A 199 -3.43 5.74 23.50
N GLU A 200 -2.88 4.55 23.67
CA GLU A 200 -1.77 4.28 24.59
C GLU A 200 -0.42 4.86 24.11
N ALA A 201 -0.20 4.94 22.80
CA ALA A 201 0.96 5.62 22.22
C ALA A 201 0.86 7.12 22.48
N ALA A 202 -0.32 7.68 22.34
CA ALA A 202 -0.60 9.09 22.55
C ALA A 202 -0.29 9.56 23.98
N LYS A 203 -0.51 8.72 24.99
CA LYS A 203 -0.30 9.06 26.42
C LYS A 203 1.18 9.15 26.83
N LYS A 204 2.08 8.48 26.12
CA LYS A 204 3.51 8.30 26.52
C LYS A 204 4.50 9.00 25.59
N THR A 205 4.09 9.95 24.82
CA THR A 205 4.86 10.44 23.69
C THR A 205 6.01 11.37 24.03
N PRO A 206 7.20 11.18 23.45
CA PRO A 206 8.20 12.23 23.32
C PRO A 206 7.67 13.34 22.38
N ARG A 207 8.33 14.47 22.38
CA ARG A 207 7.93 15.67 21.61
C ARG A 207 7.80 15.42 20.09
N ARG A 208 8.48 14.41 19.56
CA ARG A 208 8.48 14.07 18.13
C ARG A 208 8.62 12.56 17.96
N VAL A 209 7.73 11.97 17.16
CA VAL A 209 7.78 10.56 16.74
C VAL A 209 8.00 10.52 15.24
N PRO A 210 9.15 10.05 14.73
CA PRO A 210 9.33 9.85 13.31
C PRO A 210 8.37 8.73 12.85
N VAL A 211 7.62 9.00 11.80
CA VAL A 211 6.68 8.05 11.19
C VAL A 211 7.27 7.47 9.93
N TRP A 212 7.93 8.30 9.13
CA TRP A 212 8.42 7.90 7.83
C TRP A 212 9.66 8.72 7.43
N ALA A 213 10.71 8.05 6.97
CA ALA A 213 11.94 8.66 6.48
C ALA A 213 12.13 8.39 4.98
N PHE A 214 12.75 9.33 4.28
CA PHE A 214 12.99 9.26 2.83
C PHE A 214 14.46 9.55 2.53
N ASP A 215 15.05 8.80 1.60
CA ASP A 215 16.38 9.11 1.06
C ASP A 215 16.32 10.31 0.10
N THR A 216 15.23 10.41 -0.63
CA THR A 216 14.95 11.50 -1.57
C THR A 216 13.61 12.12 -1.24
N ALA A 217 13.52 13.45 -1.28
CA ALA A 217 12.25 14.15 -1.04
C ALA A 217 11.16 13.66 -2.00
N PRO A 218 9.96 13.37 -1.49
CA PRO A 218 8.83 12.94 -2.32
C PRO A 218 8.45 13.99 -3.37
N GLU A 219 8.01 13.51 -4.53
CA GLU A 219 7.44 14.34 -5.59
C GLU A 219 5.96 14.58 -5.32
N GLY A 220 5.48 15.81 -5.55
CA GLY A 220 4.06 16.14 -5.43
C GLY A 220 3.54 16.22 -4.00
N LEU A 221 4.38 16.56 -3.02
CA LEU A 221 3.96 16.73 -1.62
C LEU A 221 2.85 17.77 -1.45
N GLU A 222 2.79 18.75 -2.32
CA GLU A 222 1.71 19.76 -2.38
C GLU A 222 0.33 19.16 -2.71
N ASN A 223 0.31 17.96 -3.24
CA ASN A 223 -0.92 17.23 -3.60
C ASN A 223 -1.45 16.37 -2.44
N VAL A 224 -0.74 16.29 -1.33
CA VAL A 224 -1.04 15.36 -0.24
C VAL A 224 -1.87 16.01 0.85
N THR A 225 -2.95 15.35 1.25
CA THR A 225 -3.63 15.65 2.52
C THR A 225 -3.05 14.76 3.62
N PHE A 226 -2.58 15.39 4.69
CA PHE A 226 -2.07 14.70 5.87
C PHE A 226 -3.11 14.71 6.97
N ASP A 227 -3.52 13.52 7.43
CA ASP A 227 -4.51 13.35 8.49
C ASP A 227 -3.91 12.63 9.70
N LEU A 228 -4.19 13.17 10.87
CA LEU A 228 -3.86 12.56 12.15
C LEU A 228 -5.15 12.07 12.82
N VAL A 229 -5.23 10.79 13.13
CA VAL A 229 -6.38 10.14 13.73
C VAL A 229 -6.00 9.50 15.07
N GLY A 230 -6.94 9.32 15.98
CA GLY A 230 -6.71 8.64 17.26
C GLY A 230 -5.97 9.47 18.31
N ALA A 231 -5.57 10.69 17.97
CA ALA A 231 -4.89 11.61 18.90
C ALA A 231 -5.87 12.57 19.63
N GLU A 232 -7.16 12.25 19.62
CA GLU A 232 -8.22 13.04 20.23
C GLU A 232 -8.06 13.12 21.74
N GLY A 233 -8.21 14.32 22.29
CA GLY A 233 -8.05 14.55 23.74
C GLY A 233 -6.62 14.82 24.20
N ILE A 234 -5.64 14.78 23.33
CA ILE A 234 -4.29 15.25 23.63
C ILE A 234 -4.32 16.80 23.61
N ARG A 235 -4.06 17.39 24.77
CA ARG A 235 -3.97 18.86 24.89
C ARG A 235 -2.70 19.34 24.19
N ALA A 236 -2.83 20.05 23.12
CA ALA A 236 -1.83 20.89 22.45
C ALA A 236 -1.89 20.69 20.92
N PRO A 237 -1.32 21.55 20.12
CA PRO A 237 -1.33 21.35 18.67
C PRO A 237 -0.56 20.07 18.35
N ASN A 238 -1.29 18.98 18.16
CA ASN A 238 -0.79 17.77 17.54
C ASN A 238 -0.79 18.00 16.05
N GLY A 239 0.27 17.61 15.38
CA GLY A 239 0.34 17.77 13.94
C GLY A 239 1.37 16.86 13.31
N LEU A 240 1.14 16.58 12.06
CA LEU A 240 2.15 15.98 11.20
C LEU A 240 2.99 17.11 10.62
N ALA A 241 4.30 16.94 10.62
CA ALA A 241 5.23 17.88 10.02
C ALA A 241 6.36 17.13 9.31
N LEU A 242 6.75 17.68 8.17
CA LEU A 242 8.00 17.31 7.53
C LEU A 242 9.16 17.99 8.24
N SER A 243 10.32 17.32 8.26
CA SER A 243 11.58 17.93 8.65
C SER A 243 11.97 19.05 7.67
N ASP A 244 12.84 19.96 8.11
CA ASP A 244 13.28 21.10 7.27
C ASP A 244 13.95 20.66 5.97
N ASP A 245 14.57 19.49 5.95
CA ASP A 245 15.15 18.88 4.77
C ASP A 245 14.14 18.09 3.90
N GLY A 246 12.86 18.05 4.31
CA GLY A 246 11.78 17.33 3.62
C GLY A 246 11.92 15.81 3.62
N ARG A 247 12.80 15.23 4.47
CA ARG A 247 13.14 13.81 4.42
C ARG A 247 12.55 12.96 5.54
N THR A 248 11.82 13.57 6.46
CA THR A 248 11.18 12.85 7.57
C THR A 248 9.80 13.40 7.82
N LEU A 249 8.79 12.56 7.71
CA LEU A 249 7.47 12.84 8.26
C LEU A 249 7.46 12.45 9.73
N ALA A 250 7.10 13.37 10.59
CA ALA A 250 6.98 13.11 12.02
C ALA A 250 5.63 13.55 12.57
N TRP A 251 5.16 12.82 13.54
CA TRP A 251 4.09 13.25 14.43
C TRP A 251 4.69 14.06 15.56
N ASN A 252 4.29 15.32 15.64
CA ASN A 252 4.72 16.24 16.69
C ASN A 252 3.65 16.34 17.75
N VAL A 253 4.01 16.06 18.99
CA VAL A 253 3.20 16.36 20.16
C VAL A 253 3.76 17.64 20.76
N ALA A 254 3.02 18.73 20.66
CA ALA A 254 3.42 19.96 21.30
C ALA A 254 3.16 19.85 22.82
N HIS A 255 4.21 19.85 23.59
CA HIS A 255 4.10 20.10 25.03
C HIS A 255 4.05 21.63 25.25
N GLY A 256 2.84 22.18 25.30
CA GLY A 256 2.65 23.57 25.64
C GLY A 256 3.05 23.81 27.10
N THR A 257 4.07 24.63 27.35
CA THR A 257 4.20 25.33 28.60
C THR A 257 3.11 26.40 28.60
N VAL A 258 2.05 26.19 29.34
CA VAL A 258 1.06 27.25 29.59
C VAL A 258 1.74 28.25 30.50
N LEU A 259 2.24 29.35 29.93
CA LEU A 259 2.71 30.48 30.69
C LEU A 259 1.46 31.25 31.17
N PHE A 260 1.08 31.06 32.42
CA PHE A 260 0.14 31.95 33.05
C PHE A 260 0.86 33.28 33.36
N LEU A 261 0.70 34.27 32.50
CA LEU A 261 1.00 35.63 32.84
C LEU A 261 -0.10 36.12 33.83
N ARG A 262 0.28 36.34 35.10
CA ARG A 262 -0.52 37.05 36.08
C ARG A 262 -0.37 38.55 35.90
#